data_b0acadbd23578937f88ab7d49449e88f
#
_entry.id   b0acadbd23578937f88ab7d49449e88f
#
_cell.length_a   1.000
_cell.length_b   1.000
_cell.length_c   1.000
_cell.angle_alpha   90.00
_cell.angle_beta   90.00
_cell.angle_gamma   90.00
#
_symmetry.space_group_name_H-M   'P 1'
#
loop_
_entity.id
_entity.type
_entity.pdbx_description
1 polymer ?
#
loop_
_entity_poly.entity_id
_entity_poly.type
_entity_poly.pdbx_seq_one_letter_code
_entity_poly.pdbx_strand_id
1 'polypeptide(L)'
;MKHFSHNKSILKSKLKNKELSIGSWLTIPHQAVIEILSTAGFEWLTIDMEHSPISIESIMNLIGHIQGNGMQALVRVSKNEEVAIKRVLDAGADGVIVPMIRNKKEAKQAVDYVKYPPVGKRGVGLNRAQKYGTAFDTYQEWVKDNVVVIAQIEHIDAVNNLEDIFSVPGIDGIIVGPYDLSASMGYPGEYDRPDVQAALLKIDEVAKKLDKPLGFHVIDSGYQKTLEKINKGYSFLAFSLDFFFLGDKAREEMKLLKSKL
;
A
#
# COMPACT_ATOMS: atom_id res chain seq x y z
N MET A 1 -7.35 -2.55 27.70
CA MET A 1 -6.39 -3.43 26.99
C MET A 1 -7.10 -4.35 25.97
N LYS A 2 -7.96 -3.81 25.07
CA LYS A 2 -8.65 -4.61 24.02
C LYS A 2 -8.07 -4.39 22.62
N HIS A 3 -6.96 -3.67 22.45
CA HIS A 3 -6.51 -3.17 21.15
C HIS A 3 -5.38 -3.96 20.46
N PHE A 4 -5.08 -5.17 20.93
CA PHE A 4 -4.19 -6.11 20.26
C PHE A 4 -4.88 -7.43 19.99
N SER A 5 -6.13 -7.39 19.50
CA SER A 5 -6.69 -8.59 18.91
C SER A 5 -6.15 -8.71 17.49
N HIS A 6 -5.52 -9.82 17.14
CA HIS A 6 -5.28 -10.19 15.75
C HIS A 6 -6.64 -10.45 15.09
N ASN A 7 -7.41 -9.38 14.88
CA ASN A 7 -8.70 -9.46 14.23
C ASN A 7 -8.51 -9.87 12.77
N LYS A 8 -9.54 -10.49 12.23
CA LYS A 8 -9.56 -10.83 10.81
C LYS A 8 -9.36 -9.56 9.98
N SER A 9 -8.43 -9.59 9.02
CA SER A 9 -8.16 -8.42 8.18
C SER A 9 -9.34 -8.12 7.26
N ILE A 10 -9.96 -6.97 7.47
CA ILE A 10 -11.06 -6.49 6.64
C ILE A 10 -10.54 -6.20 5.23
N LEU A 11 -9.38 -5.56 5.11
CA LEU A 11 -8.76 -5.24 3.82
C LEU A 11 -8.44 -6.50 3.01
N LYS A 12 -7.89 -7.54 3.65
CA LYS A 12 -7.63 -8.83 3.00
C LYS A 12 -8.92 -9.44 2.42
N SER A 13 -10.01 -9.36 3.17
CA SER A 13 -11.33 -9.82 2.71
C SER A 13 -11.83 -9.00 1.52
N LYS A 14 -11.74 -7.66 1.61
CA LYS A 14 -12.13 -6.76 0.51
C LYS A 14 -11.32 -6.99 -0.76
N LEU A 15 -10.01 -7.13 -0.65
CA LEU A 15 -9.15 -7.47 -1.79
C LEU A 15 -9.59 -8.78 -2.45
N LYS A 16 -9.80 -9.82 -1.64
CA LYS A 16 -10.26 -11.14 -2.15
C LYS A 16 -11.59 -11.04 -2.89
N ASN A 17 -12.51 -10.22 -2.40
CA ASN A 17 -13.83 -10.03 -2.98
C ASN A 17 -13.89 -8.91 -4.02
N LYS A 18 -12.78 -8.20 -4.26
CA LYS A 18 -12.70 -7.01 -5.12
C LYS A 18 -13.66 -5.90 -4.71
N GLU A 19 -13.93 -5.80 -3.42
CA GLU A 19 -14.71 -4.73 -2.83
C GLU A 19 -13.87 -3.45 -2.75
N LEU A 20 -14.53 -2.30 -2.97
CA LEU A 20 -13.87 -1.00 -2.90
C LEU A 20 -13.28 -0.77 -1.51
N SER A 21 -12.00 -0.40 -1.49
CA SER A 21 -11.29 0.03 -0.30
C SER A 21 -10.43 1.26 -0.61
N ILE A 22 -10.62 2.32 0.18
CA ILE A 22 -9.97 3.61 -0.02
C ILE A 22 -9.09 3.91 1.19
N GLY A 23 -7.82 4.14 0.93
CA GLY A 23 -6.84 4.61 1.90
C GLY A 23 -6.04 5.79 1.37
N SER A 24 -5.00 6.16 2.08
CA SER A 24 -4.09 7.24 1.69
C SER A 24 -2.66 6.96 2.13
N TRP A 25 -1.74 7.81 1.70
CA TRP A 25 -0.33 7.74 2.10
C TRP A 25 -0.06 8.67 3.29
N LEU A 26 0.76 8.17 4.22
CA LEU A 26 1.28 8.90 5.36
C LEU A 26 2.78 9.12 5.16
N THR A 27 3.17 10.37 4.94
CA THR A 27 4.56 10.80 4.72
C THR A 27 5.04 11.74 5.82
N ILE A 28 4.11 12.41 6.51
CA ILE A 28 4.38 13.25 7.67
C ILE A 28 4.24 12.37 8.93
N PRO A 29 5.35 12.04 9.61
CA PRO A 29 5.33 11.06 10.71
C PRO A 29 4.80 11.64 12.02
N HIS A 30 3.54 12.09 12.01
CA HIS A 30 2.91 12.70 13.18
C HIS A 30 1.53 12.13 13.46
N GLN A 31 1.26 11.80 14.73
CA GLN A 31 0.00 11.19 15.16
C GLN A 31 -1.24 12.04 14.84
N ALA A 32 -1.14 13.37 14.94
CA ALA A 32 -2.25 14.25 14.61
C ALA A 32 -2.70 14.13 13.16
N VAL A 33 -1.79 13.84 12.22
CA VAL A 33 -2.14 13.60 10.82
C VAL A 33 -3.00 12.34 10.70
N ILE A 34 -2.67 11.28 11.45
CA ILE A 34 -3.45 10.04 11.49
C ILE A 34 -4.85 10.30 12.05
N GLU A 35 -4.93 11.03 13.16
CA GLU A 35 -6.20 11.40 13.81
C GLU A 35 -7.09 12.22 12.86
N ILE A 36 -6.51 13.22 12.15
CA ILE A 36 -7.24 14.02 11.17
C ILE A 36 -7.76 13.13 10.03
N LEU A 37 -6.90 12.30 9.45
CA LEU A 37 -7.29 11.42 8.34
C LEU A 37 -8.30 10.36 8.76
N SER A 38 -8.27 9.89 10.00
CA SER A 38 -9.27 8.93 10.51
C SER A 38 -10.69 9.49 10.49
N THR A 39 -10.84 10.81 10.67
CA THR A 39 -12.15 11.49 10.62
C THR A 39 -12.70 11.63 9.20
N ALA A 40 -11.85 11.45 8.18
CA ALA A 40 -12.26 11.50 6.77
C ALA A 40 -12.83 10.19 6.24
N GLY A 41 -12.74 9.10 7.00
CA GLY A 41 -13.33 7.80 6.64
C GLY A 41 -12.41 6.91 5.81
N PHE A 42 -11.09 7.15 5.79
CA PHE A 42 -10.13 6.22 5.20
C PHE A 42 -10.13 4.87 5.94
N GLU A 43 -10.03 3.78 5.20
CA GLU A 43 -10.05 2.42 5.76
C GLU A 43 -8.64 1.94 6.14
N TRP A 44 -7.63 2.49 5.50
CA TRP A 44 -6.23 2.16 5.74
C TRP A 44 -5.33 3.36 5.42
N LEU A 45 -4.18 3.39 6.08
CA LEU A 45 -3.10 4.30 5.74
C LEU A 45 -1.82 3.51 5.45
N THR A 46 -1.09 3.94 4.45
CA THR A 46 0.24 3.40 4.11
C THR A 46 1.33 4.34 4.58
N ILE A 47 2.13 3.88 5.54
CA ILE A 47 3.35 4.59 5.96
C ILE A 47 4.40 4.39 4.87
N ASP A 48 4.97 5.48 4.38
CA ASP A 48 5.94 5.45 3.30
C ASP A 48 7.38 5.42 3.82
N MET A 49 8.09 4.29 3.65
CA MET A 49 9.50 4.19 3.97
C MET A 49 10.42 4.35 2.75
N GLU A 50 9.85 4.42 1.56
CA GLU A 50 10.64 4.52 0.34
C GLU A 50 11.03 5.98 0.05
N HIS A 51 10.07 6.89 0.12
CA HIS A 51 10.27 8.29 -0.24
C HIS A 51 10.08 9.27 0.93
N SER A 52 9.99 8.76 2.16
CA SER A 52 9.92 9.60 3.37
C SER A 52 11.02 9.26 4.36
N PRO A 53 11.56 10.24 5.08
CA PRO A 53 12.62 10.02 6.06
C PRO A 53 12.06 9.47 7.39
N ILE A 54 11.21 8.44 7.32
CA ILE A 54 10.55 7.86 8.49
C ILE A 54 11.41 6.72 9.04
N SER A 55 11.83 6.83 10.30
CA SER A 55 12.60 5.79 10.98
C SER A 55 11.74 4.60 11.38
N ILE A 56 12.36 3.42 11.53
CA ILE A 56 11.64 2.21 11.97
C ILE A 56 11.03 2.37 13.38
N GLU A 57 11.63 3.17 14.23
CA GLU A 57 11.09 3.49 15.55
C GLU A 57 9.79 4.29 15.44
N SER A 58 9.78 5.32 14.58
CA SER A 58 8.57 6.10 14.29
C SER A 58 7.47 5.22 13.71
N ILE A 59 7.80 4.29 12.81
CA ILE A 59 6.83 3.38 12.17
C ILE A 59 6.07 2.55 13.20
N MET A 60 6.72 1.99 14.20
CA MET A 60 6.05 1.20 15.23
C MET A 60 4.99 2.04 15.97
N ASN A 61 5.28 3.29 16.28
CA ASN A 61 4.35 4.22 16.91
C ASN A 61 3.19 4.58 15.97
N LEU A 62 3.49 4.91 14.70
CA LEU A 62 2.48 5.25 13.69
C LEU A 62 1.52 4.09 13.42
N ILE A 63 2.03 2.84 13.30
CA ILE A 63 1.20 1.64 13.18
C ILE A 63 0.21 1.56 14.34
N GLY A 64 0.71 1.78 15.59
CA GLY A 64 -0.14 1.75 16.77
C GLY A 64 -1.26 2.79 16.74
N HIS A 65 -0.97 4.00 16.27
CA HIS A 65 -1.95 5.08 16.15
C HIS A 65 -2.96 4.81 15.02
N ILE A 66 -2.53 4.34 13.86
CA ILE A 66 -3.43 3.98 12.75
C ILE A 66 -4.43 2.91 13.21
N GLN A 67 -3.93 1.82 13.81
CA GLN A 67 -4.76 0.74 14.32
C GLN A 67 -5.67 1.19 15.48
N GLY A 68 -5.17 2.05 16.36
CA GLY A 68 -5.93 2.65 17.48
C GLY A 68 -7.11 3.51 17.00
N ASN A 69 -7.02 4.09 15.80
CA ASN A 69 -8.09 4.87 15.16
C ASN A 69 -8.98 4.01 14.22
N GLY A 70 -8.88 2.68 14.29
CA GLY A 70 -9.76 1.77 13.56
C GLY A 70 -9.40 1.53 12.10
N MET A 71 -8.28 2.06 11.63
CA MET A 71 -7.77 1.86 10.27
C MET A 71 -6.74 0.73 10.22
N GLN A 72 -6.55 0.12 9.06
CA GLN A 72 -5.45 -0.83 8.86
C GLN A 72 -4.16 -0.11 8.49
N ALA A 73 -3.05 -0.56 9.08
CA ALA A 73 -1.72 0.02 8.88
C ALA A 73 -0.94 -0.79 7.84
N LEU A 74 -0.79 -0.25 6.65
CA LEU A 74 0.14 -0.76 5.64
C LEU A 74 1.46 -0.01 5.72
N VAL A 75 2.53 -0.63 5.25
CA VAL A 75 3.83 0.01 5.09
C VAL A 75 4.34 -0.24 3.68
N ARG A 76 4.64 0.84 2.94
CA ARG A 76 5.48 0.70 1.76
C ARG A 76 6.93 0.59 2.24
N VAL A 77 7.50 -0.59 2.06
CA VAL A 77 8.88 -0.84 2.44
C VAL A 77 9.85 -0.13 1.49
N SER A 78 11.03 0.22 1.97
CA SER A 78 12.04 0.91 1.16
C SER A 78 12.58 0.05 0.01
N LYS A 79 12.47 -1.28 0.12
CA LYS A 79 12.98 -2.23 -0.86
C LYS A 79 12.44 -3.63 -0.61
N ASN A 80 12.43 -4.47 -1.64
CA ASN A 80 12.11 -5.90 -1.53
C ASN A 80 13.26 -6.67 -0.86
N GLU A 81 13.43 -6.48 0.43
CA GLU A 81 14.49 -7.09 1.25
C GLU A 81 13.91 -7.70 2.53
N GLU A 82 14.47 -8.85 2.93
CA GLU A 82 14.01 -9.60 4.10
C GLU A 82 13.95 -8.72 5.36
N VAL A 83 15.03 -7.99 5.65
CA VAL A 83 15.12 -7.19 6.88
C VAL A 83 14.13 -6.03 6.87
N ALA A 84 13.95 -5.36 5.74
CA ALA A 84 13.00 -4.27 5.60
C ALA A 84 11.56 -4.76 5.84
N ILE A 85 11.16 -5.84 5.20
CA ILE A 85 9.83 -6.44 5.33
C ILE A 85 9.60 -7.00 6.75
N LYS A 86 10.54 -7.78 7.26
CA LYS A 86 10.46 -8.40 8.57
C LYS A 86 10.28 -7.38 9.70
N ARG A 87 11.05 -6.30 9.70
CA ARG A 87 11.01 -5.29 10.77
C ARG A 87 9.67 -4.57 10.86
N VAL A 88 9.06 -4.22 9.73
CA VAL A 88 7.75 -3.54 9.75
C VAL A 88 6.62 -4.47 10.16
N LEU A 89 6.70 -5.75 9.77
CA LEU A 89 5.72 -6.75 10.20
C LEU A 89 5.89 -7.10 11.68
N ASP A 90 7.11 -7.15 12.20
CA ASP A 90 7.37 -7.35 13.64
C ASP A 90 6.93 -6.13 14.47
N ALA A 91 6.97 -4.92 13.90
CA ALA A 91 6.37 -3.72 14.47
C ALA A 91 4.83 -3.74 14.48
N GLY A 92 4.21 -4.66 13.75
CA GLY A 92 2.76 -4.92 13.77
C GLY A 92 1.98 -4.39 12.58
N ALA A 93 2.62 -4.14 11.43
CA ALA A 93 1.91 -3.78 10.21
C ALA A 93 0.91 -4.87 9.79
N ASP A 94 -0.26 -4.46 9.30
CA ASP A 94 -1.29 -5.36 8.79
C ASP A 94 -0.95 -5.88 7.39
N GLY A 95 0.00 -5.23 6.72
CA GLY A 95 0.50 -5.65 5.42
C GLY A 95 1.61 -4.75 4.90
N VAL A 96 2.13 -5.13 3.75
CA VAL A 96 3.19 -4.39 3.06
C VAL A 96 2.84 -4.10 1.61
N ILE A 97 3.27 -2.93 1.14
CA ILE A 97 3.38 -2.61 -0.28
C ILE A 97 4.86 -2.73 -0.64
N VAL A 98 5.17 -3.60 -1.57
CA VAL A 98 6.56 -3.89 -1.96
C VAL A 98 6.84 -3.22 -3.31
N PRO A 99 7.75 -2.21 -3.34
CA PRO A 99 8.06 -1.47 -4.56
C PRO A 99 8.85 -2.31 -5.56
N MET A 100 8.88 -1.86 -6.80
CA MET A 100 9.73 -2.36 -7.89
C MET A 100 9.65 -3.86 -8.15
N ILE A 101 8.47 -4.47 -7.98
CA ILE A 101 8.24 -5.87 -8.37
C ILE A 101 8.11 -5.95 -9.89
N ARG A 102 9.07 -6.56 -10.55
CA ARG A 102 9.16 -6.62 -12.03
C ARG A 102 8.89 -7.99 -12.62
N ASN A 103 8.91 -9.04 -11.80
CA ASN A 103 8.79 -10.41 -12.28
C ASN A 103 8.34 -11.38 -11.18
N LYS A 104 8.03 -12.62 -11.58
CA LYS A 104 7.59 -13.69 -10.68
C LYS A 104 8.57 -13.99 -9.55
N LYS A 105 9.88 -13.93 -9.80
CA LYS A 105 10.91 -14.22 -8.80
C LYS A 105 10.86 -13.17 -7.69
N GLU A 106 10.77 -11.90 -8.05
CA GLU A 106 10.69 -10.79 -7.09
C GLU A 106 9.37 -10.83 -6.30
N ALA A 107 8.24 -11.14 -6.97
CA ALA A 107 6.96 -11.33 -6.30
C ALA A 107 7.00 -12.49 -5.29
N LYS A 108 7.59 -13.64 -5.69
CA LYS A 108 7.76 -14.77 -4.78
C LYS A 108 8.67 -14.41 -3.60
N GLN A 109 9.74 -13.68 -3.84
CA GLN A 109 10.67 -13.22 -2.80
C GLN A 109 9.95 -12.34 -1.76
N ALA A 110 9.08 -11.42 -2.21
CA ALA A 110 8.28 -10.60 -1.30
C ALA A 110 7.39 -11.48 -0.39
N VAL A 111 6.70 -12.47 -0.97
CA VAL A 111 5.87 -13.41 -0.20
C VAL A 111 6.72 -14.26 0.75
N ASP A 112 7.89 -14.73 0.31
CA ASP A 112 8.81 -15.52 1.13
C ASP A 112 9.26 -14.74 2.39
N TYR A 113 9.46 -13.43 2.27
CA TYR A 113 9.86 -12.57 3.39
C TYR A 113 8.70 -12.17 4.32
N VAL A 114 7.47 -12.24 3.84
CA VAL A 114 6.27 -11.96 4.65
C VAL A 114 5.81 -13.19 5.44
N LYS A 115 5.81 -14.35 4.81
CA LYS A 115 5.24 -15.59 5.37
C LYS A 115 6.27 -16.40 6.15
N TYR A 116 5.83 -17.00 7.26
CA TYR A 116 6.64 -17.94 8.01
C TYR A 116 6.76 -19.31 7.30
N PRO A 117 7.80 -20.10 7.60
CA PRO A 117 7.84 -21.50 7.15
C PRO A 117 6.57 -22.27 7.55
N PRO A 118 6.13 -23.27 6.73
CA PRO A 118 6.75 -23.75 5.51
C PRO A 118 6.38 -22.95 4.24
N VAL A 119 5.47 -21.97 4.32
CA VAL A 119 4.97 -21.20 3.15
C VAL A 119 5.99 -20.19 2.65
N GLY A 120 6.69 -19.56 3.56
CA GLY A 120 7.74 -18.57 3.27
C GLY A 120 9.02 -18.83 4.07
N LYS A 121 9.82 -17.76 4.26
CA LYS A 121 11.15 -17.84 4.89
C LYS A 121 11.36 -16.81 6.00
N ARG A 122 10.30 -16.07 6.38
CA ARG A 122 10.42 -15.02 7.39
C ARG A 122 11.00 -15.57 8.69
N GLY A 123 12.11 -14.99 9.17
CA GLY A 123 12.69 -15.30 10.46
C GLY A 123 11.79 -14.86 11.61
N VAL A 124 11.86 -15.57 12.72
CA VAL A 124 11.05 -15.29 13.92
C VAL A 124 11.73 -14.18 14.74
N GLY A 125 10.97 -13.13 15.06
CA GLY A 125 11.29 -12.11 16.05
C GLY A 125 10.13 -11.93 17.01
N LEU A 126 10.41 -11.68 18.29
CA LEU A 126 9.39 -11.49 19.33
C LEU A 126 9.29 -9.99 19.64
N ASN A 127 8.45 -9.28 18.91
CA ASN A 127 8.26 -7.84 19.08
C ASN A 127 6.77 -7.51 19.26
N ARG A 128 6.35 -6.28 18.97
CA ARG A 128 4.99 -5.78 19.14
C ARG A 128 3.93 -6.68 18.50
N ALA A 129 4.13 -7.12 17.25
CA ALA A 129 3.19 -8.01 16.55
C ALA A 129 2.89 -9.29 17.32
N GLN A 130 3.89 -9.89 17.95
CA GLN A 130 3.79 -11.11 18.73
C GLN A 130 3.50 -10.84 20.22
N LYS A 131 3.06 -9.61 20.57
CA LYS A 131 2.87 -9.16 21.96
C LYS A 131 4.08 -9.46 22.83
N TYR A 132 5.26 -9.14 22.29
CA TYR A 132 6.55 -9.36 22.95
C TYR A 132 6.74 -10.82 23.42
N GLY A 133 6.32 -11.77 22.59
CA GLY A 133 6.48 -13.21 22.81
C GLY A 133 5.26 -13.93 23.41
N THR A 134 4.27 -13.21 23.93
CA THR A 134 3.12 -13.84 24.61
C THR A 134 2.03 -14.36 23.65
N ALA A 135 2.09 -14.02 22.35
CA ALA A 135 1.08 -14.38 21.36
C ALA A 135 1.69 -14.81 20.01
N PHE A 136 2.85 -15.47 20.03
CA PHE A 136 3.53 -15.86 18.79
C PHE A 136 2.68 -16.82 17.95
N ASP A 137 2.18 -17.90 18.56
CA ASP A 137 1.38 -18.91 17.84
C ASP A 137 0.12 -18.30 17.22
N THR A 138 -0.59 -17.46 17.97
CA THR A 138 -1.77 -16.74 17.48
C THR A 138 -1.42 -15.80 16.32
N TYR A 139 -0.29 -15.12 16.40
CA TYR A 139 0.17 -14.23 15.33
C TYR A 139 0.61 -15.02 14.09
N GLN A 140 1.29 -16.16 14.29
CA GLN A 140 1.68 -17.03 13.18
C GLN A 140 0.46 -17.53 12.39
N GLU A 141 -0.59 -17.96 13.09
CA GLU A 141 -1.86 -18.35 12.45
C GLU A 141 -2.51 -17.15 11.74
N TRP A 142 -2.52 -15.99 12.38
CA TRP A 142 -3.05 -14.76 11.76
C TRP A 142 -2.32 -14.41 10.46
N VAL A 143 -1.00 -14.50 10.42
CA VAL A 143 -0.18 -14.20 9.23
C VAL A 143 -0.55 -15.09 8.05
N LYS A 144 -0.95 -16.34 8.27
CA LYS A 144 -1.34 -17.24 7.17
C LYS A 144 -2.46 -16.64 6.33
N ASP A 145 -3.49 -16.09 6.97
CA ASP A 145 -4.73 -15.74 6.32
C ASP A 145 -5.02 -14.23 6.25
N ASN A 146 -4.31 -13.40 7.01
CA ASN A 146 -4.72 -12.00 7.20
C ASN A 146 -3.68 -10.96 6.78
N VAL A 147 -2.37 -11.26 6.79
CA VAL A 147 -1.36 -10.31 6.34
C VAL A 147 -1.54 -10.00 4.85
N VAL A 148 -1.49 -8.71 4.50
CA VAL A 148 -1.68 -8.23 3.13
C VAL A 148 -0.34 -8.04 2.43
N VAL A 149 -0.21 -8.52 1.19
CA VAL A 149 0.98 -8.31 0.34
C VAL A 149 0.55 -7.71 -0.98
N ILE A 150 0.93 -6.47 -1.21
CA ILE A 150 0.66 -5.73 -2.44
C ILE A 150 1.96 -5.56 -3.23
N ALA A 151 1.95 -5.98 -4.50
CA ALA A 151 3.06 -5.69 -5.41
C ALA A 151 2.85 -4.33 -6.06
N GLN A 152 3.83 -3.44 -5.98
CA GLN A 152 3.78 -2.16 -6.69
C GLN A 152 4.29 -2.35 -8.12
N ILE A 153 3.43 -2.01 -9.09
CA ILE A 153 3.68 -2.12 -10.52
C ILE A 153 4.02 -0.73 -11.05
N GLU A 154 5.31 -0.49 -11.26
CA GLU A 154 5.84 0.82 -11.56
C GLU A 154 7.05 0.79 -12.51
N HIS A 155 7.23 -0.33 -13.20
CA HIS A 155 8.24 -0.52 -14.22
C HIS A 155 7.65 -1.28 -15.41
N ILE A 156 8.08 -0.95 -16.64
CA ILE A 156 7.53 -1.58 -17.85
C ILE A 156 7.76 -3.10 -17.86
N ASP A 157 8.84 -3.60 -17.27
CA ASP A 157 9.06 -5.04 -17.13
C ASP A 157 7.96 -5.71 -16.28
N ALA A 158 7.46 -5.03 -15.24
CA ALA A 158 6.34 -5.54 -14.44
C ALA A 158 5.08 -5.71 -15.28
N VAL A 159 4.78 -4.74 -16.15
CA VAL A 159 3.65 -4.80 -17.07
C VAL A 159 3.79 -5.98 -18.05
N ASN A 160 5.01 -6.25 -18.50
CA ASN A 160 5.28 -7.38 -19.40
C ASN A 160 5.21 -8.75 -18.72
N ASN A 161 5.42 -8.79 -17.40
CA ASN A 161 5.42 -10.02 -16.59
C ASN A 161 4.20 -10.12 -15.65
N LEU A 162 3.14 -9.34 -15.88
CA LEU A 162 2.05 -9.17 -14.91
C LEU A 162 1.29 -10.47 -14.63
N GLU A 163 1.05 -11.32 -15.64
CA GLU A 163 0.42 -12.62 -15.44
C GLU A 163 1.26 -13.52 -14.51
N ASP A 164 2.56 -13.51 -14.69
CA ASP A 164 3.50 -14.25 -13.84
C ASP A 164 3.53 -13.72 -12.40
N ILE A 165 3.49 -12.41 -12.21
CA ILE A 165 3.41 -11.77 -10.88
C ILE A 165 2.12 -12.20 -10.18
N PHE A 166 0.97 -12.09 -10.85
CA PHE A 166 -0.32 -12.50 -10.29
C PHE A 166 -0.44 -14.02 -10.04
N SER A 167 0.38 -14.84 -10.74
CA SER A 167 0.39 -16.28 -10.50
C SER A 167 1.02 -16.69 -9.18
N VAL A 168 1.72 -15.78 -8.49
CA VAL A 168 2.40 -16.07 -7.23
C VAL A 168 1.38 -16.15 -6.09
N PRO A 169 1.21 -17.34 -5.45
CA PRO A 169 0.35 -17.45 -4.29
C PRO A 169 0.84 -16.55 -3.14
N GLY A 170 -0.08 -15.77 -2.57
CA GLY A 170 0.24 -14.85 -1.46
C GLY A 170 0.40 -13.39 -1.90
N ILE A 171 0.42 -13.07 -3.19
CA ILE A 171 0.18 -11.72 -3.68
C ILE A 171 -1.33 -11.47 -3.66
N ASP A 172 -1.78 -10.50 -2.88
CA ASP A 172 -3.19 -10.19 -2.66
C ASP A 172 -3.77 -9.20 -3.65
N GLY A 173 -2.91 -8.39 -4.25
CA GLY A 173 -3.26 -7.40 -5.24
C GLY A 173 -2.04 -6.66 -5.73
N ILE A 174 -2.28 -5.73 -6.62
CA ILE A 174 -1.25 -4.80 -7.09
C ILE A 174 -1.68 -3.36 -6.82
N ILE A 175 -0.71 -2.46 -6.80
CA ILE A 175 -0.94 -1.01 -6.88
C ILE A 175 -0.07 -0.42 -7.98
N VAL A 176 -0.67 0.38 -8.86
CA VAL A 176 0.07 1.03 -9.94
C VAL A 176 0.69 2.33 -9.43
N GLY A 177 2.02 2.48 -9.60
CA GLY A 177 2.76 3.72 -9.44
C GLY A 177 2.96 4.40 -10.80
N PRO A 178 2.07 5.31 -11.22
CA PRO A 178 2.07 5.80 -12.61
C PRO A 178 3.28 6.68 -12.94
N TYR A 179 3.83 7.39 -11.95
CA TYR A 179 5.00 8.25 -12.18
C TYR A 179 6.24 7.43 -12.54
N ASP A 180 6.56 6.44 -11.70
CA ASP A 180 7.72 5.58 -11.91
C ASP A 180 7.54 4.66 -13.11
N LEU A 181 6.30 4.21 -13.38
CA LEU A 181 6.00 3.47 -14.61
C LEU A 181 6.35 4.29 -15.85
N SER A 182 5.89 5.53 -15.94
CA SER A 182 6.21 6.40 -17.08
C SER A 182 7.70 6.76 -17.13
N ALA A 183 8.34 6.95 -15.97
CA ALA A 183 9.78 7.17 -15.88
C ALA A 183 10.59 5.96 -16.37
N SER A 184 10.17 4.74 -16.06
CA SER A 184 10.81 3.51 -16.54
C SER A 184 10.75 3.36 -18.07
N MET A 185 9.81 4.05 -18.70
CA MET A 185 9.64 4.12 -20.17
C MET A 185 10.40 5.33 -20.79
N GLY A 186 11.08 6.13 -19.95
CA GLY A 186 11.82 7.32 -20.40
C GLY A 186 11.02 8.62 -20.39
N TYR A 187 9.80 8.62 -19.85
CA TYR A 187 8.84 9.74 -19.93
C TYR A 187 8.23 10.08 -18.57
N PRO A 188 9.02 10.53 -17.58
CA PRO A 188 8.55 10.74 -16.21
C PRO A 188 7.40 11.76 -16.15
N GLY A 189 6.23 11.32 -15.68
CA GLY A 189 5.04 12.14 -15.52
C GLY A 189 4.22 12.41 -16.81
N GLU A 190 4.67 11.91 -17.97
CA GLU A 190 3.96 12.09 -19.24
C GLU A 190 2.87 11.01 -19.42
N TYR A 191 1.83 11.07 -18.58
CA TYR A 191 0.78 10.03 -18.52
C TYR A 191 -0.04 9.91 -19.80
N ASP A 192 -0.24 11.00 -20.56
CA ASP A 192 -1.10 11.05 -21.74
C ASP A 192 -0.44 10.49 -23.01
N ARG A 193 0.81 10.08 -22.90
CA ARG A 193 1.50 9.43 -24.03
C ARG A 193 0.83 8.13 -24.42
N PRO A 194 0.70 7.86 -25.74
CA PRO A 194 0.04 6.62 -26.22
C PRO A 194 0.67 5.34 -25.68
N ASP A 195 2.00 5.28 -25.57
CA ASP A 195 2.74 4.13 -25.08
C ASP A 195 2.52 3.91 -23.56
N VAL A 196 2.48 4.97 -22.75
CA VAL A 196 2.16 4.91 -21.32
C VAL A 196 0.71 4.49 -21.12
N GLN A 197 -0.22 5.06 -21.89
CA GLN A 197 -1.63 4.66 -21.86
C GLN A 197 -1.82 3.19 -22.27
N ALA A 198 -1.08 2.71 -23.27
CA ALA A 198 -1.11 1.29 -23.67
C ALA A 198 -0.61 0.38 -22.54
N ALA A 199 0.43 0.77 -21.82
CA ALA A 199 0.91 0.02 -20.64
C ALA A 199 -0.15 -0.03 -19.53
N LEU A 200 -0.82 1.08 -19.23
CA LEU A 200 -1.91 1.12 -18.24
C LEU A 200 -3.11 0.27 -18.68
N LEU A 201 -3.51 0.33 -19.94
CA LEU A 201 -4.58 -0.51 -20.49
C LEU A 201 -4.24 -2.00 -20.39
N LYS A 202 -2.99 -2.38 -20.67
CA LYS A 202 -2.54 -3.77 -20.52
C LYS A 202 -2.66 -4.26 -19.08
N ILE A 203 -2.38 -3.41 -18.08
CA ILE A 203 -2.58 -3.75 -16.67
C ILE A 203 -4.05 -4.04 -16.39
N ASP A 204 -4.96 -3.16 -16.87
CA ASP A 204 -6.41 -3.31 -16.70
C ASP A 204 -6.92 -4.62 -17.33
N GLU A 205 -6.48 -4.91 -18.55
CA GLU A 205 -6.88 -6.12 -19.29
C GLU A 205 -6.41 -7.42 -18.61
N VAL A 206 -5.14 -7.46 -18.21
CA VAL A 206 -4.58 -8.64 -17.54
C VAL A 206 -5.25 -8.89 -16.20
N ALA A 207 -5.47 -7.86 -15.40
CA ALA A 207 -6.12 -8.01 -14.11
C ALA A 207 -7.58 -8.47 -14.26
N LYS A 208 -8.32 -7.93 -15.23
CA LYS A 208 -9.68 -8.41 -15.56
C LYS A 208 -9.68 -9.86 -16.03
N LYS A 209 -8.77 -10.24 -16.93
CA LYS A 209 -8.62 -11.61 -17.43
C LYS A 209 -8.39 -12.61 -16.30
N LEU A 210 -7.55 -12.24 -15.32
CA LEU A 210 -7.16 -13.09 -14.20
C LEU A 210 -8.07 -12.93 -12.97
N ASP A 211 -9.09 -12.10 -13.07
CA ASP A 211 -10.04 -11.80 -11.98
C ASP A 211 -9.34 -11.31 -10.69
N LYS A 212 -8.34 -10.42 -10.83
CA LYS A 212 -7.52 -9.90 -9.73
C LYS A 212 -7.90 -8.48 -9.33
N PRO A 213 -7.77 -8.13 -8.03
CA PRO A 213 -8.01 -6.76 -7.58
C PRO A 213 -6.96 -5.81 -8.16
N LEU A 214 -7.45 -4.66 -8.66
CA LEU A 214 -6.63 -3.58 -9.18
C LEU A 214 -6.50 -2.47 -8.15
N GLY A 215 -5.27 -2.06 -7.87
CA GLY A 215 -4.96 -0.89 -7.08
C GLY A 215 -4.32 0.22 -7.91
N PHE A 216 -4.53 1.46 -7.49
CA PHE A 216 -3.93 2.64 -8.10
C PHE A 216 -3.61 3.70 -7.05
N HIS A 217 -2.45 4.33 -7.19
CA HIS A 217 -2.12 5.53 -6.42
C HIS A 217 -2.54 6.77 -7.22
N VAL A 218 -3.60 7.41 -6.77
CA VAL A 218 -4.10 8.68 -7.33
C VAL A 218 -3.43 9.82 -6.56
N ILE A 219 -2.49 10.52 -7.18
CA ILE A 219 -1.71 11.59 -6.53
C ILE A 219 -2.55 12.84 -6.28
N ASP A 220 -3.47 13.15 -7.20
CA ASP A 220 -4.35 14.32 -7.13
C ASP A 220 -5.21 14.32 -5.86
N SER A 221 -5.29 15.46 -5.17
CA SER A 221 -6.10 15.61 -3.95
C SER A 221 -7.59 15.88 -4.22
N GLY A 222 -7.95 16.12 -5.47
CA GLY A 222 -9.34 16.21 -5.92
C GLY A 222 -9.96 14.82 -6.12
N TYR A 223 -11.23 14.68 -5.76
CA TYR A 223 -11.94 13.39 -5.82
C TYR A 223 -12.17 12.87 -7.24
N GLN A 224 -12.14 13.73 -8.26
CA GLN A 224 -12.57 13.40 -9.63
C GLN A 224 -11.75 12.26 -10.22
N LYS A 225 -10.42 12.33 -10.12
CA LYS A 225 -9.53 11.28 -10.64
C LYS A 225 -9.66 9.97 -9.90
N THR A 226 -9.93 10.02 -8.59
CA THR A 226 -10.22 8.81 -7.81
C THR A 226 -11.54 8.18 -8.24
N LEU A 227 -12.57 8.98 -8.46
CA LEU A 227 -13.88 8.53 -8.98
C LEU A 227 -13.74 7.90 -10.38
N GLU A 228 -12.92 8.48 -11.26
CA GLU A 228 -12.63 7.90 -12.58
C GLU A 228 -12.01 6.50 -12.47
N LYS A 229 -11.10 6.29 -11.51
CA LYS A 229 -10.51 4.97 -11.27
C LYS A 229 -11.53 3.97 -10.70
N ILE A 230 -12.40 4.40 -9.78
CA ILE A 230 -13.51 3.57 -9.29
C ILE A 230 -14.40 3.12 -10.46
N ASN A 231 -14.79 4.04 -11.33
CA ASN A 231 -15.63 3.77 -12.49
C ASN A 231 -14.95 2.82 -13.51
N LYS A 232 -13.62 2.77 -13.55
CA LYS A 232 -12.85 1.81 -14.35
C LYS A 232 -12.71 0.43 -13.69
N GLY A 233 -13.21 0.26 -12.45
CA GLY A 233 -13.18 -1.02 -11.73
C GLY A 233 -11.97 -1.21 -10.81
N TYR A 234 -11.22 -0.15 -10.52
CA TYR A 234 -10.20 -0.22 -9.49
C TYR A 234 -10.83 -0.29 -8.11
N SER A 235 -10.39 -1.23 -7.29
CA SER A 235 -11.00 -1.51 -5.98
C SER A 235 -10.06 -1.27 -4.79
N PHE A 236 -8.76 -1.09 -5.02
CA PHE A 236 -7.78 -0.78 -3.98
C PHE A 236 -7.12 0.57 -4.30
N LEU A 237 -7.64 1.65 -3.70
CA LEU A 237 -7.24 3.00 -4.10
C LEU A 237 -6.53 3.74 -2.98
N ALA A 238 -5.31 4.17 -3.25
CA ALA A 238 -4.64 5.19 -2.46
C ALA A 238 -5.04 6.57 -2.99
N PHE A 239 -5.87 7.27 -2.24
CA PHE A 239 -6.35 8.59 -2.60
C PHE A 239 -5.40 9.64 -1.99
N SER A 240 -4.62 10.25 -2.83
CA SER A 240 -3.66 11.31 -2.54
C SER A 240 -2.64 10.98 -1.43
N LEU A 241 -2.03 11.99 -0.88
CA LEU A 241 -1.08 11.97 0.23
C LEU A 241 -1.43 13.05 1.24
N ASP A 242 -1.04 12.87 2.49
CA ASP A 242 -1.25 13.79 3.59
C ASP A 242 -0.82 15.23 3.27
N PHE A 243 0.37 15.43 2.71
CA PHE A 243 0.89 16.77 2.40
C PHE A 243 0.18 17.44 1.20
N PHE A 244 -0.39 16.68 0.27
CA PHE A 244 -1.18 17.27 -0.81
C PHE A 244 -2.52 17.78 -0.30
N PHE A 245 -3.23 17.00 0.53
CA PHE A 245 -4.47 17.49 1.15
C PHE A 245 -4.24 18.78 1.93
N LEU A 246 -3.18 18.83 2.73
CA LEU A 246 -2.83 20.02 3.51
C LEU A 246 -2.36 21.18 2.59
N GLY A 247 -1.42 20.90 1.71
CA GLY A 247 -0.76 21.93 0.91
C GLY A 247 -1.63 22.50 -0.20
N ASP A 248 -2.41 21.67 -0.88
CA ASP A 248 -3.27 22.10 -1.97
C ASP A 248 -4.36 23.05 -1.45
N LYS A 249 -5.02 22.67 -0.33
CA LYS A 249 -6.03 23.54 0.27
C LYS A 249 -5.44 24.89 0.74
N ALA A 250 -4.29 24.85 1.39
CA ALA A 250 -3.63 26.08 1.83
C ALA A 250 -3.23 26.99 0.67
N ARG A 251 -2.69 26.42 -0.42
CA ARG A 251 -2.32 27.19 -1.62
C ARG A 251 -3.53 27.75 -2.33
N GLU A 252 -4.60 26.97 -2.47
CA GLU A 252 -5.85 27.42 -3.07
C GLU A 252 -6.41 28.64 -2.34
N GLU A 253 -6.60 28.55 -1.03
CA GLU A 253 -7.18 29.64 -0.22
C GLU A 253 -6.29 30.90 -0.22
N MET A 254 -4.97 30.74 -0.12
CA MET A 254 -4.06 31.87 -0.19
C MET A 254 -4.05 32.56 -1.56
N LYS A 255 -4.19 31.80 -2.65
CA LYS A 255 -4.33 32.35 -3.99
C LYS A 255 -5.62 33.16 -4.12
N LEU A 256 -6.74 32.60 -3.63
CA LEU A 256 -8.04 33.28 -3.64
C LEU A 256 -8.01 34.56 -2.78
N LEU A 257 -7.46 34.49 -1.57
CA LEU A 257 -7.33 35.66 -0.70
C LEU A 257 -6.53 36.77 -1.37
N LYS A 258 -5.34 36.45 -1.92
CA LYS A 258 -4.49 37.41 -2.62
C LYS A 258 -5.17 38.05 -3.86
N SER A 259 -6.08 37.36 -4.50
CA SER A 259 -6.84 37.88 -5.63
C SER A 259 -7.94 38.89 -5.25
N LYS A 260 -8.23 39.06 -3.94
CA LYS A 260 -9.25 39.97 -3.38
C LYS A 260 -8.65 41.16 -2.67
N LEU A 261 -7.33 41.17 -2.47
CA LEU A 261 -6.58 42.29 -1.91
C LEU A 261 -6.02 43.20 -3.00
#